data_947935d9bb34783e3fbb8a862bbe4446
#
_entry.id   947935d9bb34783e3fbb8a862bbe4446
#
_cell.length_a   1.000
_cell.length_b   1.000
_cell.length_c   1.000
_cell.angle_alpha   90.00
_cell.angle_beta   90.00
_cell.angle_gamma   90.00
#
_symmetry.space_group_name_H-M   'P 1'
#
loop_
_entity.id
_entity.type
_entity.pdbx_description
1 polymer ?
#
loop_
_entity_poly.entity_id
_entity_poly.type
_entity_poly.pdbx_seq_one_letter_code
_entity_poly.pdbx_strand_id
1 'polypeptide(L)'
;NTERYLHDVLEEYALSSNRHFNYRFYDVNPDEGSLDDQTRQNQELAQAYGINPVQIQRVEADEVGFPRAYMGLALIHGDMVERIGAVTSTDGLEYKLTTAIQKLNNKISAMLNLEDKIQVKLYFSSSLNAVAPLMQLHDLKKVPEKIESIVSNLNKKNYDNLDFQLLDPDKKPSLYEEVEKHQLLSLKWPTVPKHQIDAGKGA
;
A
#
# COMPACT_ATOMS: atom_id res chain seq x y z
N ASN A 1 32.84 -5.03 1.08
CA ASN A 1 31.91 -4.67 2.14
C ASN A 1 30.72 -3.93 1.50
N THR A 2 29.62 -4.63 1.30
CA THR A 2 28.41 -4.15 0.56
C THR A 2 27.79 -2.93 1.21
N GLU A 3 27.74 -2.88 2.54
CA GLU A 3 27.17 -1.77 3.30
C GLU A 3 27.94 -0.45 3.06
N ARG A 4 29.28 -0.50 3.16
CA ARG A 4 30.11 0.69 2.91
C ARG A 4 29.94 1.19 1.49
N TYR A 5 29.94 0.30 0.50
CA TYR A 5 29.72 0.67 -0.89
C TYR A 5 28.34 1.31 -1.09
N LEU A 6 27.31 0.74 -0.47
CA LEU A 6 25.95 1.31 -0.52
C LEU A 6 25.90 2.71 0.10
N HIS A 7 26.59 2.90 1.22
CA HIS A 7 26.69 4.22 1.87
C HIS A 7 27.33 5.24 0.93
N ASP A 8 28.46 4.90 0.32
CA ASP A 8 29.19 5.79 -0.58
C ASP A 8 28.33 6.17 -1.80
N VAL A 9 27.61 5.20 -2.40
CA VAL A 9 26.70 5.43 -3.52
C VAL A 9 25.53 6.33 -3.12
N LEU A 10 24.88 6.09 -1.97
CA LEU A 10 23.73 6.90 -1.52
C LEU A 10 24.17 8.33 -1.15
N GLU A 11 25.38 8.51 -0.61
CA GLU A 11 25.95 9.82 -0.33
C GLU A 11 26.21 10.61 -1.62
N GLU A 12 26.72 9.96 -2.67
CA GLU A 12 26.91 10.58 -3.98
C GLU A 12 25.57 11.06 -4.57
N TYR A 13 24.51 10.24 -4.50
CA TYR A 13 23.17 10.65 -4.91
C TYR A 13 22.65 11.83 -4.09
N ALA A 14 22.86 11.84 -2.78
CA ALA A 14 22.44 12.93 -1.91
C ALA A 14 23.15 14.24 -2.25
N LEU A 15 24.45 14.19 -2.52
CA LEU A 15 25.25 15.35 -2.91
C LEU A 15 24.87 15.91 -4.28
N SER A 16 24.62 15.03 -5.25
CA SER A 16 24.30 15.41 -6.63
C SER A 16 22.86 15.90 -6.81
N SER A 17 21.95 15.54 -5.90
CA SER A 17 20.50 15.83 -6.01
C SER A 17 20.07 17.19 -5.44
N ASN A 18 20.99 18.09 -5.08
CA ASN A 18 20.67 19.37 -4.45
C ASN A 18 19.74 19.25 -3.22
N ARG A 19 19.94 18.24 -2.39
CA ARG A 19 19.14 17.91 -1.18
C ARG A 19 17.73 17.38 -1.44
N HIS A 20 17.39 17.04 -2.68
CA HIS A 20 16.12 16.39 -2.98
C HIS A 20 16.14 14.87 -2.73
N PHE A 21 17.31 14.29 -2.49
CA PHE A 21 17.50 12.91 -2.11
C PHE A 21 18.08 12.83 -0.70
N ASN A 22 17.41 12.07 0.18
CA ASN A 22 17.87 11.80 1.54
C ASN A 22 17.83 10.30 1.75
N TYR A 23 18.71 9.79 2.59
CA TYR A 23 18.74 8.37 2.94
C TYR A 23 18.92 8.16 4.43
N ARG A 24 18.49 6.99 4.90
CA ARG A 24 18.65 6.55 6.28
C ARG A 24 18.87 5.04 6.30
N PHE A 25 19.82 4.60 7.11
CA PHE A 25 20.00 3.20 7.44
C PHE A 25 19.18 2.86 8.69
N TYR A 26 18.60 1.68 8.66
CA TYR A 26 17.88 1.10 9.78
C TYR A 26 18.57 -0.21 10.15
N ASP A 27 18.99 -0.34 11.39
CA ASP A 27 19.48 -1.60 11.90
C ASP A 27 18.27 -2.51 12.16
N VAL A 28 18.25 -3.62 11.44
CA VAL A 28 17.17 -4.61 11.46
C VAL A 28 17.66 -6.00 11.83
N ASN A 29 18.97 -6.13 12.05
CA ASN A 29 19.59 -7.38 12.44
C ASN A 29 19.89 -7.32 13.95
N PRO A 30 19.40 -8.29 14.74
CA PRO A 30 19.70 -8.32 16.15
C PRO A 30 21.21 -8.56 16.35
N ASP A 31 21.83 -7.79 17.24
CA ASP A 31 23.11 -8.17 17.80
C ASP A 31 22.98 -9.51 18.55
N GLU A 32 24.11 -10.24 18.68
CA GLU A 32 24.13 -11.56 19.31
C GLU A 32 23.42 -11.52 20.68
N GLY A 33 22.20 -12.02 20.74
CA GLY A 33 21.53 -12.38 21.99
C GLY A 33 20.16 -11.78 22.30
N SER A 34 19.73 -10.65 21.78
CA SER A 34 18.36 -10.16 22.02
C SER A 34 17.84 -9.19 20.97
N LEU A 35 16.61 -9.44 20.50
CA LEU A 35 15.83 -8.44 19.75
C LEU A 35 15.42 -7.34 20.73
N ASP A 36 16.04 -6.17 20.62
CA ASP A 36 15.54 -4.99 21.31
C ASP A 36 14.26 -4.44 20.63
N ASP A 37 13.56 -3.56 21.32
CA ASP A 37 12.30 -3.01 20.81
C ASP A 37 12.52 -2.15 19.56
N GLN A 38 13.67 -1.50 19.43
CA GLN A 38 14.01 -0.69 18.26
C GLN A 38 14.22 -1.56 17.01
N THR A 39 14.99 -2.64 17.15
CA THR A 39 15.22 -3.61 16.07
C THR A 39 13.90 -4.24 15.61
N ARG A 40 12.99 -4.57 16.56
CA ARG A 40 11.66 -5.09 16.22
C ARG A 40 10.83 -4.09 15.41
N GLN A 41 10.78 -2.83 15.85
CA GLN A 41 10.09 -1.76 15.11
C GLN A 41 10.68 -1.55 13.72
N ASN A 42 12.00 -1.59 13.59
CA ASN A 42 12.68 -1.49 12.30
C ASN A 42 12.35 -2.67 11.38
N GLN A 43 12.23 -3.89 11.92
CA GLN A 43 11.80 -5.07 11.15
C GLN A 43 10.35 -4.96 10.68
N GLU A 44 9.43 -4.49 11.54
CA GLU A 44 8.04 -4.23 11.16
C GLU A 44 7.96 -3.17 10.06
N LEU A 45 8.73 -2.10 10.17
CA LEU A 45 8.83 -1.06 9.14
C LEU A 45 9.37 -1.61 7.82
N ALA A 46 10.43 -2.43 7.86
CA ALA A 46 10.97 -3.07 6.66
C ALA A 46 9.92 -3.95 5.97
N GLN A 47 9.17 -4.75 6.74
CA GLN A 47 8.10 -5.59 6.21
C GLN A 47 6.95 -4.75 5.63
N ALA A 48 6.57 -3.65 6.28
CA ALA A 48 5.54 -2.74 5.77
C ALA A 48 5.92 -2.15 4.40
N TYR A 49 7.21 -1.91 4.16
CA TYR A 49 7.72 -1.52 2.85
C TYR A 49 8.00 -2.72 1.91
N GLY A 50 7.69 -3.94 2.33
CA GLY A 50 7.85 -5.15 1.51
C GLY A 50 9.32 -5.61 1.39
N ILE A 51 10.18 -5.21 2.31
CA ILE A 51 11.53 -5.75 2.47
C ILE A 51 11.43 -6.96 3.38
N ASN A 52 11.58 -8.14 2.79
CA ASN A 52 11.50 -9.41 3.52
C ASN A 52 12.89 -9.93 3.89
N PRO A 53 13.02 -10.66 5.02
CA PRO A 53 14.28 -11.28 5.37
C PRO A 53 14.67 -12.36 4.36
N VAL A 54 15.95 -12.43 4.06
CA VAL A 54 16.56 -13.47 3.23
C VAL A 54 17.43 -14.38 4.09
N GLN A 55 17.54 -15.65 3.71
CA GLN A 55 18.51 -16.56 4.33
C GLN A 55 19.85 -16.34 3.68
N ILE A 56 20.88 -16.08 4.51
CA ILE A 56 22.27 -16.01 4.07
C ILE A 56 23.01 -17.23 4.60
N GLN A 57 23.85 -17.83 3.75
CA GLN A 57 24.72 -18.89 4.20
C GLN A 57 25.94 -18.26 4.87
N ARG A 58 26.16 -18.58 6.14
CA ARG A 58 27.33 -18.18 6.90
C ARG A 58 28.13 -19.42 7.25
N VAL A 59 29.40 -19.40 6.89
CA VAL A 59 30.34 -20.49 7.21
C VAL A 59 31.31 -19.92 8.24
N GLU A 60 31.22 -20.38 9.49
CA GLU A 60 32.15 -20.05 10.57
C GLU A 60 32.80 -21.34 11.08
N ALA A 61 34.12 -21.40 11.01
CA ALA A 61 35.02 -22.40 11.62
C ALA A 61 34.60 -23.85 11.40
N ASP A 62 33.76 -24.44 11.00
CA ASP A 62 33.22 -25.79 10.74
C ASP A 62 31.68 -25.92 10.87
N GLU A 63 30.99 -24.81 11.18
CA GLU A 63 29.55 -24.80 11.22
C GLU A 63 28.96 -24.00 10.08
N VAL A 64 27.96 -24.57 9.39
CA VAL A 64 27.18 -23.88 8.36
C VAL A 64 25.87 -23.41 8.99
N GLY A 65 25.75 -22.10 9.17
CA GLY A 65 24.53 -21.46 9.65
C GLY A 65 23.74 -20.82 8.50
N PHE A 66 22.41 -20.72 8.67
CA PHE A 66 21.52 -20.00 7.73
C PHE A 66 20.76 -18.89 8.45
N PRO A 67 21.46 -17.86 8.95
CA PRO A 67 20.79 -16.74 9.59
C PRO A 67 19.89 -16.00 8.59
N ARG A 68 18.81 -15.41 9.12
CA ARG A 68 17.96 -14.51 8.36
C ARG A 68 18.47 -13.09 8.50
N ALA A 69 18.64 -12.39 7.39
CA ALA A 69 19.03 -11.00 7.37
C ALA A 69 18.10 -10.18 6.47
N TYR A 70 17.87 -8.93 6.84
CA TYR A 70 17.19 -7.97 6.00
C TYR A 70 18.24 -7.22 5.18
N MET A 71 18.10 -7.21 3.87
CA MET A 71 19.06 -6.61 2.95
C MET A 71 18.30 -6.00 1.77
N GLY A 72 17.75 -4.82 1.94
CA GLY A 72 17.00 -4.19 0.86
C GLY A 72 16.89 -2.69 1.01
N LEU A 73 16.40 -2.03 -0.04
CA LEU A 73 16.13 -0.59 -0.05
C LEU A 73 14.68 -0.33 -0.40
N ALA A 74 14.07 0.63 0.28
CA ALA A 74 12.80 1.22 -0.09
C ALA A 74 13.04 2.69 -0.48
N LEU A 75 12.67 3.05 -1.71
CA LEU A 75 12.66 4.42 -2.20
C LEU A 75 11.24 4.96 -2.02
N ILE A 76 11.12 6.10 -1.35
CA ILE A 76 9.83 6.65 -0.95
C ILE A 76 9.73 8.08 -1.45
N HIS A 77 8.60 8.39 -2.10
CA HIS A 77 8.22 9.77 -2.42
C HIS A 77 6.71 9.93 -2.21
N GLY A 78 6.33 10.69 -1.20
CA GLY A 78 4.94 10.72 -0.74
C GLY A 78 4.47 9.35 -0.30
N ASP A 79 3.40 8.86 -0.90
CA ASP A 79 2.88 7.50 -0.66
C ASP A 79 3.37 6.46 -1.68
N MET A 80 4.19 6.89 -2.65
CA MET A 80 4.75 5.96 -3.63
C MET A 80 6.01 5.32 -3.09
N VAL A 81 6.07 4.00 -3.22
CA VAL A 81 7.20 3.18 -2.80
C VAL A 81 7.69 2.35 -3.99
N GLU A 82 8.97 2.42 -4.25
CA GLU A 82 9.68 1.50 -5.12
C GLU A 82 10.72 0.77 -4.29
N ARG A 83 10.92 -0.51 -4.53
CA ARG A 83 11.78 -1.34 -3.69
C ARG A 83 12.81 -2.09 -4.49
N ILE A 84 14.01 -2.17 -3.93
CA ILE A 84 15.04 -3.08 -4.36
C ILE A 84 15.11 -4.17 -3.28
N GLY A 85 14.72 -5.38 -3.63
CA GLY A 85 14.62 -6.52 -2.70
C GLY A 85 15.97 -6.86 -2.06
N ALA A 86 16.41 -8.10 -2.14
CA ALA A 86 17.67 -8.50 -1.54
C ALA A 86 18.88 -7.87 -2.25
N VAL A 87 19.65 -7.06 -1.52
CA VAL A 87 20.94 -6.49 -1.95
C VAL A 87 22.06 -7.39 -1.40
N THR A 88 22.31 -8.49 -2.08
CA THR A 88 23.32 -9.49 -1.66
C THR A 88 24.71 -9.24 -2.27
N SER A 89 24.81 -8.41 -3.30
CA SER A 89 26.07 -7.99 -3.91
C SER A 89 26.02 -6.53 -4.35
N THR A 90 27.20 -5.96 -4.62
CA THR A 90 27.33 -4.61 -5.18
C THR A 90 27.13 -4.58 -6.70
N ASP A 91 27.11 -5.75 -7.35
CA ASP A 91 27.05 -5.85 -8.80
C ASP A 91 25.74 -5.27 -9.35
N GLY A 92 25.87 -4.26 -10.20
CA GLY A 92 24.77 -3.57 -10.83
C GLY A 92 23.84 -2.82 -9.84
N LEU A 93 24.28 -2.55 -8.62
CA LEU A 93 23.48 -1.88 -7.60
C LEU A 93 23.13 -0.44 -8.01
N GLU A 94 24.08 0.30 -8.56
CA GLU A 94 23.84 1.66 -9.10
C GLU A 94 22.78 1.64 -10.21
N TYR A 95 22.87 0.67 -11.12
CA TYR A 95 21.86 0.52 -12.17
C TYR A 95 20.47 0.20 -11.60
N LYS A 96 20.41 -0.69 -10.61
CA LYS A 96 19.14 -1.02 -9.92
C LYS A 96 18.57 0.22 -9.20
N LEU A 97 19.42 0.98 -8.52
CA LEU A 97 19.03 2.21 -7.82
C LEU A 97 18.54 3.28 -8.80
N THR A 98 19.31 3.56 -9.85
CA THR A 98 18.92 4.52 -10.89
C THR A 98 17.60 4.11 -11.55
N THR A 99 17.42 2.83 -11.88
CA THR A 99 16.20 2.32 -12.47
C THR A 99 15.00 2.46 -11.52
N ALA A 100 15.19 2.19 -10.24
CA ALA A 100 14.14 2.35 -9.23
C ALA A 100 13.75 3.82 -9.04
N ILE A 101 14.72 4.74 -9.02
CA ILE A 101 14.46 6.20 -9.00
C ILE A 101 13.69 6.63 -10.25
N GLN A 102 14.10 6.17 -11.45
CA GLN A 102 13.39 6.49 -12.69
C GLN A 102 11.95 5.97 -12.69
N LYS A 103 11.72 4.74 -12.22
CA LYS A 103 10.38 4.19 -12.08
C LYS A 103 9.51 5.02 -11.15
N LEU A 104 10.06 5.42 -10.00
CA LEU A 104 9.37 6.27 -9.03
C LEU A 104 9.01 7.63 -9.65
N ASN A 105 9.96 8.28 -10.31
CA ASN A 105 9.75 9.55 -11.00
C ASN A 105 8.71 9.45 -12.13
N ASN A 106 8.72 8.36 -12.91
CA ASN A 106 7.72 8.14 -13.96
C ASN A 106 6.32 7.97 -13.39
N LYS A 107 6.17 7.26 -12.27
CA LYS A 107 4.88 7.13 -11.56
C LYS A 107 4.37 8.50 -11.10
N ILE A 108 5.24 9.31 -10.51
CA ILE A 108 4.91 10.66 -10.04
C ILE A 108 4.52 11.55 -11.22
N SER A 109 5.33 11.56 -12.29
CA SER A 109 5.06 12.35 -13.50
C SER A 109 3.73 11.94 -14.15
N ALA A 110 3.42 10.65 -14.19
CA ALA A 110 2.14 10.17 -14.71
C ALA A 110 0.97 10.69 -13.86
N MET A 111 1.11 10.74 -12.54
CA MET A 111 0.08 11.31 -11.66
C MET A 111 -0.08 12.83 -11.83
N LEU A 112 1.03 13.56 -11.98
CA LEU A 112 1.00 15.01 -12.12
C LEU A 112 0.48 15.47 -13.49
N ASN A 113 0.63 14.63 -14.52
CA ASN A 113 0.20 14.92 -15.89
C ASN A 113 -1.20 14.38 -16.22
N LEU A 114 -1.98 13.92 -15.23
CA LEU A 114 -3.37 13.57 -15.47
C LEU A 114 -4.17 14.82 -15.87
N GLU A 115 -4.84 14.75 -17.01
CA GLU A 115 -5.73 15.83 -17.47
C GLU A 115 -7.00 15.89 -16.61
N ASP A 116 -7.50 14.72 -16.18
CA ASP A 116 -8.68 14.58 -15.37
C ASP A 116 -8.37 13.85 -14.05
N LYS A 117 -9.15 14.15 -13.02
CA LYS A 117 -9.06 13.44 -11.74
C LYS A 117 -9.51 11.98 -11.87
N ILE A 118 -8.83 11.10 -11.17
CA ILE A 118 -9.22 9.70 -11.04
C ILE A 118 -10.51 9.62 -10.24
N GLN A 119 -11.57 9.12 -10.85
CA GLN A 119 -12.88 8.98 -10.22
C GLN A 119 -12.92 7.73 -9.34
N VAL A 120 -13.15 7.92 -8.05
CA VAL A 120 -13.39 6.84 -7.07
C VAL A 120 -14.87 6.79 -6.79
N LYS A 121 -15.59 5.86 -7.41
CA LYS A 121 -17.04 5.71 -7.27
C LYS A 121 -17.37 4.59 -6.28
N LEU A 122 -18.05 4.92 -5.20
CA LEU A 122 -18.60 3.94 -4.27
C LEU A 122 -20.10 3.77 -4.56
N TYR A 123 -20.48 2.60 -5.05
CA TYR A 123 -21.89 2.21 -5.17
C TYR A 123 -22.33 1.60 -3.85
N PHE A 124 -23.32 2.23 -3.20
CA PHE A 124 -23.81 1.80 -1.90
C PHE A 124 -25.30 2.04 -1.79
N SER A 125 -26.07 0.95 -1.91
CA SER A 125 -27.54 0.99 -1.82
C SER A 125 -27.98 1.27 -0.38
N SER A 126 -28.83 2.26 -0.19
CA SER A 126 -29.36 2.61 1.14
C SER A 126 -30.19 1.48 1.76
N SER A 127 -30.84 0.64 0.96
CA SER A 127 -31.59 -0.55 1.39
C SER A 127 -30.72 -1.60 2.10
N LEU A 128 -29.42 -1.64 1.84
CA LEU A 128 -28.49 -2.52 2.56
C LEU A 128 -28.49 -2.27 4.08
N ASN A 129 -28.77 -1.04 4.51
CA ASN A 129 -28.82 -0.73 5.93
C ASN A 129 -29.96 -1.46 6.67
N ALA A 130 -31.04 -1.81 5.98
CA ALA A 130 -32.14 -2.55 6.56
C ALA A 130 -31.81 -4.03 6.78
N VAL A 131 -31.01 -4.62 5.89
CA VAL A 131 -30.65 -6.03 5.94
C VAL A 131 -29.32 -6.29 6.65
N ALA A 132 -28.49 -5.29 6.81
CA ALA A 132 -27.17 -5.38 7.46
C ALA A 132 -27.20 -6.06 8.85
N PRO A 133 -28.15 -5.77 9.76
CA PRO A 133 -28.23 -6.45 11.04
C PRO A 133 -28.48 -7.96 10.92
N LEU A 134 -29.26 -8.38 9.93
CA LEU A 134 -29.57 -9.79 9.68
C LEU A 134 -28.34 -10.55 9.16
N MET A 135 -27.45 -9.85 8.51
CA MET A 135 -26.18 -10.36 7.96
C MET A 135 -25.01 -10.21 8.94
N GLN A 136 -25.26 -9.74 10.18
CA GLN A 136 -24.22 -9.44 11.19
C GLN A 136 -23.23 -8.37 10.76
N LEU A 137 -23.60 -7.49 9.83
CA LEU A 137 -22.77 -6.40 9.30
C LEU A 137 -23.06 -5.10 10.05
N HIS A 138 -22.75 -5.06 11.35
CA HIS A 138 -23.12 -3.96 12.24
C HIS A 138 -22.51 -2.60 11.86
N ASP A 139 -21.32 -2.61 11.24
CA ASP A 139 -20.62 -1.39 10.85
C ASP A 139 -20.86 -0.96 9.40
N LEU A 140 -21.73 -1.65 8.66
CA LEU A 140 -21.97 -1.37 7.24
C LEU A 140 -22.33 0.10 6.98
N LYS A 141 -23.16 0.67 7.84
CA LYS A 141 -23.59 2.07 7.75
C LYS A 141 -22.44 3.08 7.78
N LYS A 142 -21.31 2.73 8.40
CA LYS A 142 -20.13 3.60 8.54
C LYS A 142 -19.15 3.46 7.35
N VAL A 143 -19.38 2.48 6.47
CA VAL A 143 -18.47 2.20 5.35
C VAL A 143 -18.29 3.38 4.41
N PRO A 144 -19.36 4.08 3.96
CA PRO A 144 -19.21 5.23 3.07
C PRO A 144 -18.34 6.33 3.67
N GLU A 145 -18.59 6.72 4.92
CA GLU A 145 -17.82 7.77 5.62
C GLU A 145 -16.34 7.37 5.80
N LYS A 146 -16.09 6.09 6.12
CA LYS A 146 -14.73 5.58 6.24
C LYS A 146 -13.97 5.63 4.92
N ILE A 147 -14.64 5.21 3.82
CA ILE A 147 -14.02 5.24 2.48
C ILE A 147 -13.76 6.68 2.04
N GLU A 148 -14.71 7.59 2.23
CA GLU A 148 -14.51 9.00 1.92
C GLU A 148 -13.32 9.59 2.69
N SER A 149 -13.21 9.29 3.98
CA SER A 149 -12.09 9.72 4.81
C SER A 149 -10.75 9.17 4.30
N ILE A 150 -10.70 7.89 3.92
CA ILE A 150 -9.51 7.25 3.35
C ILE A 150 -9.13 7.93 2.03
N VAL A 151 -10.09 8.10 1.11
CA VAL A 151 -9.84 8.75 -0.18
C VAL A 151 -9.39 10.19 0.00
N SER A 152 -10.00 10.94 0.92
CA SER A 152 -9.59 12.31 1.25
C SER A 152 -8.15 12.36 1.78
N ASN A 153 -7.76 11.44 2.65
CA ASN A 153 -6.40 11.37 3.16
C ASN A 153 -5.39 10.98 2.07
N LEU A 154 -5.75 10.03 1.21
CA LEU A 154 -4.94 9.65 0.05
C LEU A 154 -4.82 10.83 -0.94
N ASN A 155 -5.91 11.56 -1.15
CA ASN A 155 -5.93 12.69 -2.08
C ASN A 155 -4.94 13.78 -1.69
N LYS A 156 -4.86 14.13 -0.40
CA LYS A 156 -3.88 15.09 0.13
C LYS A 156 -2.44 14.72 -0.17
N LYS A 157 -2.15 13.41 -0.26
CA LYS A 157 -0.82 12.87 -0.52
C LYS A 157 -0.55 12.62 -2.02
N ASN A 158 -1.60 12.59 -2.84
CA ASN A 158 -1.56 12.29 -4.26
C ASN A 158 -1.94 13.50 -5.14
N TYR A 159 -1.49 14.70 -4.74
CA TYR A 159 -1.59 15.91 -5.54
C TYR A 159 -3.02 16.32 -5.91
N ASP A 160 -4.01 15.98 -5.07
CA ASP A 160 -5.44 16.24 -5.27
C ASP A 160 -6.03 15.66 -6.58
N ASN A 161 -5.46 14.57 -7.07
CA ASN A 161 -5.88 13.91 -8.31
C ASN A 161 -6.97 12.85 -8.15
N LEU A 162 -7.56 12.71 -6.95
CA LEU A 162 -8.69 11.82 -6.70
C LEU A 162 -9.98 12.63 -6.52
N ASP A 163 -11.08 12.13 -7.11
CA ASP A 163 -12.42 12.65 -6.89
C ASP A 163 -13.33 11.51 -6.39
N PHE A 164 -13.96 11.68 -5.23
CA PHE A 164 -14.78 10.67 -4.60
C PHE A 164 -16.27 10.95 -4.85
N GLN A 165 -17.01 9.90 -5.26
CA GLN A 165 -18.44 9.96 -5.47
C GLN A 165 -19.15 8.80 -4.77
N LEU A 166 -20.08 9.12 -3.86
CA LEU A 166 -21.00 8.15 -3.29
C LEU A 166 -22.25 8.08 -4.17
N LEU A 167 -22.53 6.92 -4.72
CA LEU A 167 -23.63 6.65 -5.64
C LEU A 167 -24.60 5.66 -4.99
N ASP A 168 -25.87 6.05 -4.86
CA ASP A 168 -26.91 5.21 -4.28
C ASP A 168 -27.85 4.67 -5.39
N PRO A 169 -27.74 3.36 -5.74
CA PRO A 169 -28.59 2.75 -6.76
C PRO A 169 -30.07 2.73 -6.41
N ASP A 170 -30.44 2.79 -5.13
CA ASP A 170 -31.86 2.86 -4.73
C ASP A 170 -32.47 4.22 -5.05
N LYS A 171 -31.67 5.29 -4.97
CA LYS A 171 -32.12 6.64 -5.36
C LYS A 171 -32.08 6.86 -6.86
N LYS A 172 -31.17 6.18 -7.57
CA LYS A 172 -31.01 6.28 -9.01
C LYS A 172 -30.88 4.89 -9.64
N PRO A 173 -32.00 4.25 -10.01
CA PRO A 173 -32.04 2.88 -10.51
C PRO A 173 -31.16 2.59 -11.74
N SER A 174 -30.90 3.60 -12.58
CA SER A 174 -29.98 3.45 -13.72
C SER A 174 -28.54 3.07 -13.32
N LEU A 175 -28.15 3.32 -12.07
CA LEU A 175 -26.83 2.92 -11.57
C LEU A 175 -26.68 1.39 -11.43
N TYR A 176 -27.77 0.63 -11.35
CA TYR A 176 -27.69 -0.83 -11.37
C TYR A 176 -27.14 -1.39 -12.69
N GLU A 177 -27.35 -0.69 -13.80
CA GLU A 177 -26.73 -1.06 -15.08
C GLU A 177 -25.21 -0.89 -15.04
N GLU A 178 -24.74 0.19 -14.38
CA GLU A 178 -23.30 0.40 -14.18
C GLU A 178 -22.71 -0.67 -13.24
N VAL A 179 -23.41 -1.01 -12.15
CA VAL A 179 -23.02 -2.08 -11.22
C VAL A 179 -22.86 -3.41 -11.95
N GLU A 180 -23.81 -3.77 -12.81
CA GLU A 180 -23.76 -4.99 -13.59
C GLU A 180 -22.65 -4.95 -14.64
N LYS A 181 -22.49 -3.84 -15.37
CA LYS A 181 -21.45 -3.63 -16.38
C LYS A 181 -20.06 -3.79 -15.80
N HIS A 182 -19.84 -3.28 -14.60
CA HIS A 182 -18.54 -3.36 -13.92
C HIS A 182 -18.39 -4.61 -13.05
N GLN A 183 -19.36 -5.53 -13.09
CA GLN A 183 -19.37 -6.78 -12.32
C GLN A 183 -19.13 -6.55 -10.80
N LEU A 184 -19.70 -5.46 -10.27
CA LEU A 184 -19.60 -5.15 -8.86
C LEU A 184 -20.49 -6.09 -8.04
N LEU A 185 -20.11 -6.26 -6.77
CA LEU A 185 -20.87 -7.10 -5.86
C LEU A 185 -22.28 -6.56 -5.69
N SER A 186 -23.28 -7.42 -5.90
CA SER A 186 -24.67 -7.13 -5.60
C SER A 186 -25.27 -8.23 -4.73
N LEU A 187 -26.06 -7.83 -3.75
CA LEU A 187 -26.77 -8.72 -2.86
C LEU A 187 -28.27 -8.73 -3.21
N LYS A 188 -28.88 -9.91 -3.13
CA LYS A 188 -30.34 -10.07 -3.26
C LYS A 188 -30.85 -10.75 -2.01
N TRP A 189 -31.97 -10.30 -1.49
CA TRP A 189 -32.61 -10.91 -0.33
C TRP A 189 -34.10 -11.14 -0.56
N PRO A 190 -34.69 -12.19 0.02
CA PRO A 190 -36.10 -12.44 -0.01
C PRO A 190 -36.83 -11.56 1.01
N THR A 191 -38.14 -11.53 0.94
CA THR A 191 -38.99 -10.92 1.98
C THR A 191 -38.75 -11.61 3.33
N VAL A 192 -38.50 -10.79 4.37
CA VAL A 192 -38.31 -11.24 5.75
C VAL A 192 -39.43 -10.69 6.63
N PRO A 193 -40.60 -11.38 6.72
CA PRO A 193 -41.82 -10.84 7.38
C PRO A 193 -41.60 -10.45 8.84
N LYS A 194 -40.77 -11.22 9.58
CA LYS A 194 -40.46 -10.96 11.00
C LYS A 194 -39.82 -9.59 11.24
N HIS A 195 -39.16 -9.03 10.25
CA HIS A 195 -38.43 -7.75 10.32
C HIS A 195 -39.06 -6.68 9.43
N GLN A 196 -40.25 -6.95 8.83
CA GLN A 196 -40.92 -6.04 7.90
C GLN A 196 -40.01 -5.57 6.76
N ILE A 197 -39.18 -6.48 6.24
CA ILE A 197 -38.28 -6.21 5.13
C ILE A 197 -38.82 -6.91 3.89
N ASP A 198 -39.11 -6.15 2.85
CA ASP A 198 -39.49 -6.67 1.55
C ASP A 198 -38.27 -7.25 0.78
N ALA A 199 -38.56 -8.14 -0.18
CA ALA A 199 -37.53 -8.63 -1.08
C ALA A 199 -36.88 -7.47 -1.81
N GLY A 200 -35.53 -7.54 -1.95
CA GLY A 200 -34.78 -6.45 -2.56
C GLY A 200 -33.45 -6.87 -3.10
N LYS A 201 -32.75 -5.90 -3.66
CA LYS A 201 -31.35 -6.01 -4.08
C LYS A 201 -30.59 -4.75 -3.66
N GLY A 202 -29.27 -4.88 -3.46
CA GLY A 202 -28.40 -3.76 -3.16
C GLY A 202 -26.97 -4.02 -3.66
N ALA A 203 -26.20 -2.96 -3.88
CA ALA A 203 -24.80 -2.98 -4.29
C ALA A 203 -23.95 -2.07 -3.42
#